data_129c38e7578d5678c681c09595cc626f
#
_entry.id   129c38e7578d5678c681c09595cc626f
#
_cell.length_a   1.000
_cell.length_b   1.000
_cell.length_c   1.000
_cell.angle_alpha   90.00
_cell.angle_beta   90.00
_cell.angle_gamma   90.00
#
_symmetry.space_group_name_H-M   'P 1'
#
loop_
_entity.id
_entity.type
_entity.pdbx_description
1 polymer ?
#
loop_
_entity_poly.entity_id
_entity_poly.type
_entity_poly.pdbx_seq_one_letter_code
_entity_poly.pdbx_strand_id
1 'polypeptide(L)'
;NVSVLVAAVRALKMHGGGPKVTPGAPLPKEYTEENLELLEKGTCNLFHHVNTIKKSGINPVVCINRFYTDTDAEIALLKKLCKEHGVRCAESNHWRYGGEGAIELAKAVVEACEEPVNIKFLYDLEMPLRQRVELIAKEVYGADGVDWAPLAVQKAERFESDPKYKDYCTMMVKTHLSLSDDPTKKGVPTGWRLAIRDILEYGGAKFLCPMAGTISMMPGTAANPAYRRIDVD
;
A
#
# COMPACT_ATOMS: atom_id res chain seq x y z
N ASN A 1 -18.13 0.49 -2.76
CA ASN A 1 -18.41 1.92 -3.03
C ASN A 1 -17.32 2.85 -2.45
N VAL A 2 -16.61 2.42 -1.42
CA VAL A 2 -15.62 3.21 -0.67
C VAL A 2 -14.35 2.41 -0.46
N SER A 3 -13.20 3.10 -0.42
CA SER A 3 -11.92 2.55 0.03
C SER A 3 -11.43 3.32 1.25
N VAL A 4 -11.17 2.64 2.35
CA VAL A 4 -10.58 3.24 3.56
C VAL A 4 -9.05 3.09 3.49
N LEU A 5 -8.36 4.24 3.37
CA LEU A 5 -6.91 4.31 3.35
C LEU A 5 -6.39 4.67 4.75
N VAL A 6 -5.77 3.71 5.41
CA VAL A 6 -5.23 3.91 6.76
C VAL A 6 -3.89 4.63 6.71
N ALA A 7 -3.81 5.77 7.41
CA ALA A 7 -2.61 6.58 7.55
C ALA A 7 -2.18 6.64 9.03
N ALA A 8 -0.89 6.38 9.30
CA ALA A 8 -0.30 6.56 10.62
C ALA A 8 0.77 7.66 10.57
N VAL A 9 0.76 8.59 11.53
CA VAL A 9 1.71 9.71 11.61
C VAL A 9 3.15 9.23 11.48
N ARG A 10 3.53 8.19 12.22
CA ARG A 10 4.89 7.63 12.19
C ARG A 10 5.30 7.08 10.82
N ALA A 11 4.36 6.47 10.07
CA ALA A 11 4.64 5.97 8.73
C ALA A 11 4.84 7.12 7.74
N LEU A 12 4.06 8.18 7.87
CA LEU A 12 4.22 9.38 7.05
C LEU A 12 5.55 10.10 7.38
N LYS A 13 5.92 10.24 8.65
CA LYS A 13 7.23 10.76 9.02
C LYS A 13 8.38 9.94 8.42
N MET A 14 8.26 8.60 8.36
CA MET A 14 9.23 7.75 7.68
C MET A 14 9.33 8.10 6.19
N HIS A 15 8.21 8.29 5.51
CA HIS A 15 8.18 8.71 4.11
C HIS A 15 8.65 10.15 3.90
N GLY A 16 8.59 11.00 4.90
CA GLY A 16 9.15 12.36 4.90
C GLY A 16 10.67 12.43 5.05
N GLY A 17 11.33 11.28 5.24
CA GLY A 17 12.79 11.19 5.40
C GLY A 17 13.25 10.92 6.83
N GLY A 18 12.34 10.44 7.68
CA GLY A 18 12.68 10.01 9.04
C GLY A 18 13.76 8.93 9.08
N PRO A 19 14.51 8.81 10.19
CA PRO A 19 15.62 7.86 10.31
C PRO A 19 15.17 6.41 10.18
N LYS A 20 16.11 5.52 9.87
CA LYS A 20 15.85 4.09 9.72
C LYS A 20 15.31 3.49 11.02
N VAL A 21 14.20 2.76 10.93
CA VAL A 21 13.64 1.98 12.02
C VAL A 21 14.23 0.57 12.01
N THR A 22 14.69 0.09 13.17
CA THR A 22 15.19 -1.27 13.35
C THR A 22 14.17 -2.05 14.19
N PRO A 23 13.65 -3.19 13.69
CA PRO A 23 12.73 -4.01 14.46
C PRO A 23 13.30 -4.40 15.83
N GLY A 24 12.51 -4.25 16.90
CA GLY A 24 12.91 -4.55 18.27
C GLY A 24 13.73 -3.46 18.98
N ALA A 25 14.17 -2.42 18.27
CA ALA A 25 14.84 -1.26 18.88
C ALA A 25 13.81 -0.16 19.24
N PRO A 26 14.10 0.68 20.25
CA PRO A 26 13.31 1.87 20.53
C PRO A 26 13.19 2.76 19.29
N LEU A 27 12.02 3.37 19.10
CA LEU A 27 11.82 4.29 17.98
C LEU A 27 12.63 5.58 18.21
N PRO A 28 13.27 6.11 17.15
CA PRO A 28 13.88 7.44 17.19
C PRO A 28 12.88 8.53 17.60
N LYS A 29 13.41 9.62 18.18
CA LYS A 29 12.61 10.74 18.66
C LYS A 29 11.74 11.39 17.58
N GLU A 30 12.21 11.42 16.36
CA GLU A 30 11.50 11.94 15.19
C GLU A 30 10.13 11.28 15.01
N TYR A 31 9.94 10.06 15.51
CA TYR A 31 8.69 9.33 15.44
C TYR A 31 7.82 9.45 16.69
N THR A 32 8.42 9.77 17.83
CA THR A 32 7.73 9.81 19.13
C THR A 32 7.47 11.22 19.66
N GLU A 33 8.18 12.22 19.13
CA GLU A 33 7.99 13.64 19.41
C GLU A 33 7.31 14.33 18.21
N GLU A 34 6.70 15.49 18.46
CA GLU A 34 6.08 16.30 17.42
C GLU A 34 7.08 16.69 16.33
N ASN A 35 6.73 16.44 15.07
CA ASN A 35 7.53 16.87 13.95
C ASN A 35 6.64 17.14 12.72
N LEU A 36 6.11 18.35 12.66
CA LEU A 36 5.18 18.78 11.61
C LEU A 36 5.84 18.83 10.23
N GLU A 37 7.09 19.27 10.15
CA GLU A 37 7.81 19.36 8.87
C GLU A 37 8.02 17.97 8.24
N LEU A 38 8.48 17.02 9.05
CA LEU A 38 8.72 15.65 8.59
C LEU A 38 7.41 14.97 8.19
N LEU A 39 6.35 15.21 8.96
CA LEU A 39 5.01 14.71 8.67
C LEU A 39 4.49 15.27 7.35
N GLU A 40 4.53 16.60 7.16
CA GLU A 40 4.07 17.26 5.96
C GLU A 40 4.80 16.75 4.71
N LYS A 41 6.14 16.65 4.75
CA LYS A 41 6.93 16.06 3.66
C LYS A 41 6.48 14.64 3.28
N GLY A 42 6.12 13.84 4.29
CA GLY A 42 5.72 12.44 4.07
C GLY A 42 4.32 12.27 3.51
N THR A 43 3.47 13.28 3.55
CA THR A 43 2.11 13.20 3.00
C THR A 43 2.07 13.04 1.48
N CYS A 44 3.16 13.33 0.77
CA CYS A 44 3.28 13.01 -0.65
C CYS A 44 2.96 11.53 -0.94
N ASN A 45 3.41 10.61 -0.08
CA ASN A 45 3.11 9.18 -0.19
C ASN A 45 1.63 8.89 0.05
N LEU A 46 1.01 9.51 1.06
CA LEU A 46 -0.43 9.39 1.32
C LEU A 46 -1.26 9.81 0.11
N PHE A 47 -0.98 11.00 -0.45
CA PHE A 47 -1.74 11.52 -1.57
C PHE A 47 -1.48 10.77 -2.88
N HIS A 48 -0.31 10.16 -3.04
CA HIS A 48 -0.08 9.21 -4.13
C HIS A 48 -1.06 8.03 -4.04
N HIS A 49 -1.23 7.42 -2.86
CA HIS A 49 -2.20 6.33 -2.66
C HIS A 49 -3.65 6.78 -2.80
N VAL A 50 -4.01 7.98 -2.31
CA VAL A 50 -5.33 8.59 -2.56
C VAL A 50 -5.61 8.70 -4.06
N ASN A 51 -4.66 9.19 -4.83
CA ASN A 51 -4.79 9.31 -6.29
C ASN A 51 -4.91 7.94 -6.98
N THR A 52 -4.19 6.92 -6.50
CA THR A 52 -4.32 5.55 -7.01
C THR A 52 -5.74 5.01 -6.79
N ILE A 53 -6.34 5.23 -5.62
CA ILE A 53 -7.73 4.85 -5.35
C ILE A 53 -8.69 5.62 -6.26
N LYS A 54 -8.52 6.94 -6.40
CA LYS A 54 -9.36 7.77 -7.29
C LYS A 54 -9.31 7.31 -8.76
N LYS A 55 -8.14 6.83 -9.25
CA LYS A 55 -8.03 6.26 -10.60
C LYS A 55 -8.93 5.03 -10.81
N SER A 56 -9.20 4.25 -9.78
CA SER A 56 -10.14 3.12 -9.86
C SER A 56 -11.62 3.54 -9.83
N GLY A 57 -11.91 4.84 -9.73
CA GLY A 57 -13.26 5.38 -9.66
C GLY A 57 -13.98 5.12 -8.33
N ILE A 58 -13.22 4.80 -7.28
CA ILE A 58 -13.73 4.54 -5.93
C ILE A 58 -13.46 5.78 -5.05
N ASN A 59 -14.39 6.08 -4.15
CA ASN A 59 -14.26 7.20 -3.22
C ASN A 59 -13.30 6.84 -2.06
N PRO A 60 -12.15 7.53 -1.90
CA PRO A 60 -11.25 7.30 -0.78
C PRO A 60 -11.73 8.03 0.48
N VAL A 61 -11.60 7.35 1.63
CA VAL A 61 -11.67 7.96 2.96
C VAL A 61 -10.36 7.69 3.68
N VAL A 62 -9.66 8.73 4.11
CA VAL A 62 -8.43 8.59 4.88
C VAL A 62 -8.78 8.37 6.35
N CYS A 63 -8.38 7.22 6.88
CA CYS A 63 -8.43 6.91 8.30
C CYS A 63 -7.12 7.35 8.95
N ILE A 64 -7.14 8.41 9.75
CA ILE A 64 -5.98 8.81 10.56
C ILE A 64 -5.95 7.89 11.78
N ASN A 65 -5.16 6.82 11.72
CA ASN A 65 -5.00 5.86 12.81
C ASN A 65 -4.07 6.43 13.87
N ARG A 66 -4.68 7.03 14.90
CA ARG A 66 -3.97 7.76 15.95
C ARG A 66 -3.31 6.82 16.94
N PHE A 67 -2.03 7.05 17.19
CA PHE A 67 -1.26 6.43 18.25
C PHE A 67 -1.12 7.38 19.45
N TYR A 68 -0.78 6.85 20.61
CA TYR A 68 -0.65 7.61 21.87
C TYR A 68 0.47 8.67 21.85
N THR A 69 1.42 8.53 20.92
CA THR A 69 2.51 9.49 20.71
C THR A 69 2.15 10.63 19.76
N ASP A 70 1.03 10.51 19.02
CA ASP A 70 0.68 11.50 18.00
C ASP A 70 0.06 12.74 18.67
N THR A 71 0.55 13.93 18.31
CA THR A 71 0.08 15.19 18.90
C THR A 71 -1.17 15.69 18.20
N ASP A 72 -1.93 16.54 18.91
CA ASP A 72 -3.13 17.18 18.32
C ASP A 72 -2.75 18.08 17.13
N ALA A 73 -1.58 18.70 17.14
CA ALA A 73 -1.09 19.51 16.04
C ALA A 73 -0.80 18.67 14.79
N GLU A 74 -0.23 17.47 14.95
CA GLU A 74 0.01 16.53 13.84
C GLU A 74 -1.30 16.03 13.23
N ILE A 75 -2.28 15.69 14.08
CA ILE A 75 -3.61 15.27 13.60
C ILE A 75 -4.31 16.43 12.88
N ALA A 76 -4.25 17.65 13.42
CA ALA A 76 -4.83 18.83 12.80
C ALA A 76 -4.18 19.16 11.45
N LEU A 77 -2.86 19.01 11.33
CA LEU A 77 -2.13 19.17 10.08
C LEU A 77 -2.61 18.17 9.03
N LEU A 78 -2.75 16.89 9.36
CA LEU A 78 -3.24 15.87 8.43
C LEU A 78 -4.68 16.17 7.98
N LYS A 79 -5.57 16.55 8.88
CA LYS A 79 -6.94 16.95 8.54
C LYS A 79 -6.97 18.14 7.58
N LYS A 80 -6.13 19.15 7.83
CA LYS A 80 -5.98 20.32 6.95
C LYS A 80 -5.52 19.89 5.55
N LEU A 81 -4.43 19.12 5.47
CA LEU A 81 -3.87 18.68 4.18
C LEU A 81 -4.83 17.78 3.40
N CYS A 82 -5.56 16.87 4.06
CA CYS A 82 -6.61 16.08 3.42
C CYS A 82 -7.70 16.98 2.81
N LYS A 83 -8.13 18.00 3.54
CA LYS A 83 -9.12 18.97 3.04
C LYS A 83 -8.60 19.74 1.81
N GLU A 84 -7.35 20.20 1.84
CA GLU A 84 -6.70 20.91 0.73
C GLU A 84 -6.57 20.02 -0.53
N HIS A 85 -6.37 18.70 -0.35
CA HIS A 85 -6.33 17.73 -1.45
C HIS A 85 -7.71 17.17 -1.85
N GLY A 86 -8.80 17.71 -1.29
CA GLY A 86 -10.15 17.29 -1.62
C GLY A 86 -10.40 15.81 -1.36
N VAL A 87 -9.93 15.31 -0.22
CA VAL A 87 -10.18 13.94 0.25
C VAL A 87 -10.78 13.96 1.65
N ARG A 88 -11.82 13.16 1.84
CA ARG A 88 -12.47 12.97 3.15
C ARG A 88 -11.52 12.25 4.09
N CYS A 89 -11.44 12.68 5.34
CA CYS A 89 -10.66 12.02 6.36
C CYS A 89 -11.37 12.06 7.72
N ALA A 90 -11.07 11.07 8.53
CA ALA A 90 -11.50 11.03 9.93
C ALA A 90 -10.42 10.42 10.81
N GLU A 91 -10.35 10.89 12.05
CA GLU A 91 -9.51 10.29 13.08
C GLU A 91 -10.15 8.99 13.58
N SER A 92 -9.33 7.98 13.83
CA SER A 92 -9.72 6.76 14.49
C SER A 92 -8.81 6.47 15.67
N ASN A 93 -9.37 6.45 16.86
CA ASN A 93 -8.69 6.13 18.12
C ASN A 93 -9.32 4.87 18.76
N HIS A 94 -9.65 3.89 17.91
CA HIS A 94 -10.32 2.66 18.30
C HIS A 94 -9.46 1.79 19.23
N TRP A 95 -8.13 1.90 19.15
CA TRP A 95 -7.23 1.19 20.05
C TRP A 95 -7.46 1.61 21.51
N ARG A 96 -7.73 2.90 21.78
CA ARG A 96 -7.94 3.44 23.12
C ARG A 96 -9.38 3.32 23.61
N TYR A 97 -10.35 3.56 22.70
CA TYR A 97 -11.77 3.73 23.04
C TYR A 97 -12.68 2.68 22.39
N GLY A 98 -12.12 1.62 21.79
CA GLY A 98 -12.91 0.62 21.09
C GLY A 98 -13.76 1.22 19.97
N GLY A 99 -14.99 0.75 19.82
CA GLY A 99 -15.91 1.20 18.77
C GLY A 99 -16.23 2.69 18.84
N GLU A 100 -16.31 3.29 20.03
CA GLU A 100 -16.56 4.71 20.21
C GLU A 100 -15.47 5.58 19.56
N GLY A 101 -14.22 5.13 19.62
CA GLY A 101 -13.08 5.79 18.98
C GLY A 101 -13.10 5.75 17.44
N ALA A 102 -14.01 5.01 16.81
CA ALA A 102 -14.14 4.87 15.36
C ALA A 102 -15.43 5.48 14.79
N ILE A 103 -16.29 6.10 15.60
CA ILE A 103 -17.59 6.62 15.17
C ILE A 103 -17.44 7.65 14.05
N GLU A 104 -16.50 8.59 14.18
CA GLU A 104 -16.29 9.63 13.16
C GLU A 104 -15.82 9.02 11.81
N LEU A 105 -14.96 8.00 11.86
CA LEU A 105 -14.59 7.26 10.67
C LEU A 105 -15.78 6.53 10.06
N ALA A 106 -16.62 5.90 10.86
CA ALA A 106 -17.83 5.21 10.39
C ALA A 106 -18.79 6.18 9.68
N LYS A 107 -19.03 7.36 10.24
CA LYS A 107 -19.84 8.41 9.61
C LYS A 107 -19.26 8.83 8.26
N ALA A 108 -17.95 9.12 8.22
CA ALA A 108 -17.27 9.52 6.99
C ALA A 108 -17.35 8.43 5.89
N VAL A 109 -17.30 7.15 6.28
CA VAL A 109 -17.47 6.02 5.35
C VAL A 109 -18.92 5.95 4.83
N VAL A 110 -19.92 6.07 5.70
CA VAL A 110 -21.35 6.06 5.30
C VAL A 110 -21.63 7.19 4.31
N GLU A 111 -21.22 8.42 4.62
CA GLU A 111 -21.37 9.56 3.71
C GLU A 111 -20.70 9.33 2.36
N ALA A 112 -19.47 8.75 2.35
CA ALA A 112 -18.78 8.45 1.10
C ALA A 112 -19.45 7.33 0.30
N CYS A 113 -20.20 6.43 0.94
CA CYS A 113 -20.97 5.38 0.27
C CYS A 113 -22.18 5.91 -0.49
N GLU A 114 -22.70 7.07 -0.12
CA GLU A 114 -23.83 7.73 -0.78
C GLU A 114 -23.40 8.45 -2.09
N GLU A 115 -22.11 8.74 -2.23
CA GLU A 115 -21.56 9.35 -3.43
C GLU A 115 -21.49 8.35 -4.61
N PRO A 116 -21.74 8.80 -5.85
CA PRO A 116 -21.64 7.93 -7.01
C PRO A 116 -20.21 7.41 -7.20
N VAL A 117 -20.11 6.17 -7.64
CA VAL A 117 -18.83 5.53 -8.01
C VAL A 117 -18.88 5.10 -9.47
N ASN A 118 -17.73 5.15 -10.13
CA ASN A 118 -17.55 4.66 -11.49
C ASN A 118 -16.32 3.74 -11.51
N ILE A 119 -16.50 2.51 -11.05
CA ILE A 119 -15.42 1.54 -10.91
C ILE A 119 -14.80 1.24 -12.28
N LYS A 120 -13.48 1.39 -12.35
CA LYS A 120 -12.66 1.09 -13.52
C LYS A 120 -11.57 0.12 -13.13
N PHE A 121 -11.50 -0.99 -13.84
CA PHE A 121 -10.35 -1.88 -13.71
C PHE A 121 -9.12 -1.25 -14.38
N LEU A 122 -7.96 -1.46 -13.78
CA LEU A 122 -6.71 -0.90 -14.29
C LEU A 122 -6.31 -1.52 -15.63
N TYR A 123 -6.62 -2.81 -15.83
CA TYR A 123 -6.32 -3.55 -17.04
C TYR A 123 -7.44 -4.55 -17.35
N ASP A 124 -7.51 -4.95 -18.62
CA ASP A 124 -8.33 -6.06 -19.07
C ASP A 124 -7.57 -7.40 -18.89
N LEU A 125 -8.26 -8.47 -18.51
CA LEU A 125 -7.64 -9.80 -18.35
C LEU A 125 -7.08 -10.37 -19.67
N GLU A 126 -7.55 -9.90 -20.81
CA GLU A 126 -7.01 -10.27 -22.12
C GLU A 126 -5.65 -9.60 -22.44
N MET A 127 -5.30 -8.55 -21.70
CA MET A 127 -3.99 -7.91 -21.82
C MET A 127 -2.87 -8.89 -21.45
N PRO A 128 -1.79 -9.03 -22.24
CA PRO A 128 -0.64 -9.88 -21.92
C PRO A 128 -0.05 -9.57 -20.54
N LEU A 129 0.43 -10.59 -19.83
CA LEU A 129 0.95 -10.46 -18.47
C LEU A 129 2.02 -9.36 -18.32
N ARG A 130 2.98 -9.32 -19.25
CA ARG A 130 4.05 -8.29 -19.21
C ARG A 130 3.49 -6.88 -19.34
N GLN A 131 2.50 -6.67 -20.20
CA GLN A 131 1.85 -5.36 -20.34
C GLN A 131 1.08 -4.97 -19.07
N ARG A 132 0.38 -5.94 -18.42
CA ARG A 132 -0.29 -5.69 -17.13
C ARG A 132 0.70 -5.27 -16.05
N VAL A 133 1.84 -5.96 -15.96
CA VAL A 133 2.90 -5.62 -15.00
C VAL A 133 3.47 -4.23 -15.26
N GLU A 134 3.74 -3.88 -16.51
CA GLU A 134 4.21 -2.53 -16.85
C GLU A 134 3.18 -1.45 -16.52
N LEU A 135 1.91 -1.71 -16.80
CA LEU A 135 0.82 -0.78 -16.49
C LEU A 135 0.71 -0.55 -14.97
N ILE A 136 0.73 -1.64 -14.19
CA ILE A 136 0.73 -1.54 -12.71
C ILE A 136 1.95 -0.78 -12.22
N ALA A 137 3.13 -1.09 -12.74
CA ALA A 137 4.38 -0.42 -12.33
C ALA A 137 4.32 1.09 -12.56
N LYS A 138 3.80 1.53 -13.70
CA LYS A 138 3.68 2.95 -14.06
C LYS A 138 2.55 3.64 -13.31
N GLU A 139 1.34 3.10 -13.38
CA GLU A 139 0.12 3.79 -12.92
C GLU A 139 -0.08 3.71 -11.40
N VAL A 140 0.38 2.62 -10.75
CA VAL A 140 0.22 2.42 -9.31
C VAL A 140 1.48 2.82 -8.55
N TYR A 141 2.65 2.47 -9.05
CA TYR A 141 3.90 2.68 -8.31
C TYR A 141 4.72 3.88 -8.79
N GLY A 142 4.43 4.42 -9.96
CA GLY A 142 5.16 5.56 -10.53
C GLY A 142 6.55 5.20 -11.07
N ALA A 143 6.75 3.94 -11.47
CA ALA A 143 7.98 3.49 -12.14
C ALA A 143 8.03 3.98 -13.59
N ASP A 144 9.24 4.20 -14.13
CA ASP A 144 9.44 4.54 -15.54
C ASP A 144 9.29 3.33 -16.47
N GLY A 145 9.32 2.12 -15.91
CA GLY A 145 9.16 0.86 -16.65
C GLY A 145 9.56 -0.34 -15.79
N VAL A 146 9.70 -1.48 -16.46
CA VAL A 146 10.01 -2.75 -15.80
C VAL A 146 11.28 -3.35 -16.40
N ASP A 147 12.15 -3.87 -15.53
CA ASP A 147 13.32 -4.65 -15.88
C ASP A 147 13.07 -6.12 -15.54
N TRP A 148 13.22 -7.00 -16.52
CA TRP A 148 12.89 -8.41 -16.39
C TRP A 148 14.16 -9.25 -16.31
N ALA A 149 14.32 -10.03 -15.24
CA ALA A 149 15.35 -11.04 -15.17
C ALA A 149 15.06 -12.19 -16.18
N PRO A 150 16.08 -12.88 -16.70
CA PRO A 150 15.91 -13.95 -17.69
C PRO A 150 14.88 -15.02 -17.29
N LEU A 151 14.89 -15.44 -16.02
CA LEU A 151 13.92 -16.40 -15.50
C LEU A 151 12.47 -15.86 -15.56
N ALA A 152 12.29 -14.59 -15.23
CA ALA A 152 10.97 -13.95 -15.27
C ALA A 152 10.45 -13.80 -16.71
N VAL A 153 11.33 -13.50 -17.67
CA VAL A 153 10.99 -13.48 -19.11
C VAL A 153 10.51 -14.86 -19.55
N GLN A 154 11.29 -15.91 -19.30
CA GLN A 154 10.94 -17.28 -19.68
C GLN A 154 9.58 -17.71 -19.10
N LYS A 155 9.33 -17.41 -17.84
CA LYS A 155 8.04 -17.73 -17.20
C LYS A 155 6.90 -16.90 -17.78
N ALA A 156 7.10 -15.60 -18.03
CA ALA A 156 6.09 -14.74 -18.63
C ALA A 156 5.67 -15.27 -20.02
N GLU A 157 6.62 -15.64 -20.88
CA GLU A 157 6.36 -16.23 -22.19
C GLU A 157 5.55 -17.53 -22.08
N ARG A 158 5.91 -18.40 -21.14
CA ARG A 158 5.13 -19.62 -20.86
C ARG A 158 3.69 -19.30 -20.46
N PHE A 159 3.48 -18.37 -19.52
CA PHE A 159 2.14 -18.02 -19.03
C PHE A 159 1.30 -17.29 -20.09
N GLU A 160 1.91 -16.49 -20.94
CA GLU A 160 1.24 -15.79 -22.03
C GLU A 160 0.87 -16.72 -23.19
N SER A 161 1.62 -17.80 -23.41
CA SER A 161 1.37 -18.77 -24.51
C SER A 161 0.37 -19.87 -24.16
N ASP A 162 0.13 -20.14 -22.86
CA ASP A 162 -0.76 -21.22 -22.43
C ASP A 162 -2.17 -20.67 -22.09
N PRO A 163 -3.23 -21.10 -22.84
CA PRO A 163 -4.60 -20.68 -22.63
C PRO A 163 -5.14 -20.88 -21.19
N LYS A 164 -4.55 -21.80 -20.44
CA LYS A 164 -4.89 -22.05 -19.02
C LYS A 164 -4.84 -20.77 -18.18
N TYR A 165 -3.94 -19.85 -18.50
CA TYR A 165 -3.67 -18.66 -17.72
C TYR A 165 -4.41 -17.40 -18.19
N LYS A 166 -5.26 -17.53 -19.18
CA LYS A 166 -5.97 -16.39 -19.80
C LYS A 166 -6.77 -15.57 -18.79
N ASP A 167 -7.40 -16.22 -17.82
CA ASP A 167 -8.26 -15.60 -16.78
C ASP A 167 -7.54 -15.40 -15.42
N TYR A 168 -6.21 -15.58 -15.37
CA TYR A 168 -5.45 -15.34 -14.15
C TYR A 168 -5.19 -13.86 -13.94
N CYS A 169 -5.47 -13.38 -12.72
CA CYS A 169 -5.16 -12.01 -12.31
C CYS A 169 -3.67 -11.84 -11.98
N THR A 170 -3.21 -10.60 -12.05
CA THR A 170 -1.84 -10.24 -11.67
C THR A 170 -1.80 -9.67 -10.27
N MET A 171 -0.98 -10.26 -9.39
CA MET A 171 -0.74 -9.78 -8.03
C MET A 171 0.73 -9.45 -7.84
N MET A 172 1.07 -8.16 -7.82
CA MET A 172 2.45 -7.71 -7.64
C MET A 172 2.95 -7.96 -6.22
N VAL A 173 4.14 -8.57 -6.11
CA VAL A 173 4.79 -8.84 -4.83
C VAL A 173 6.10 -8.05 -4.74
N LYS A 174 6.12 -7.05 -3.86
CA LYS A 174 7.27 -6.17 -3.60
C LYS A 174 7.30 -5.70 -2.15
N THR A 175 8.36 -5.00 -1.74
CA THR A 175 8.44 -4.41 -0.40
C THR A 175 7.25 -3.48 -0.11
N HIS A 176 6.76 -3.52 1.13
CA HIS A 176 5.73 -2.61 1.65
C HIS A 176 6.33 -1.28 2.14
N LEU A 177 7.65 -1.15 2.19
CA LEU A 177 8.35 0.01 2.77
C LEU A 177 8.60 1.14 1.76
N SER A 178 8.29 0.92 0.48
CA SER A 178 8.47 1.90 -0.59
C SER A 178 7.48 1.65 -1.72
N LEU A 179 7.20 2.67 -2.53
CA LEU A 179 6.54 2.50 -3.84
C LEU A 179 7.44 1.75 -4.83
N SER A 180 8.77 1.90 -4.71
CA SER A 180 9.74 1.12 -5.49
C SER A 180 9.98 -0.27 -4.91
N ASP A 181 10.81 -1.06 -5.55
CA ASP A 181 11.34 -2.34 -5.06
C ASP A 181 12.51 -2.19 -4.07
N ASP A 182 13.03 -0.97 -3.91
CA ASP A 182 14.07 -0.61 -2.95
C ASP A 182 13.42 -0.03 -1.66
N PRO A 183 13.51 -0.73 -0.52
CA PRO A 183 12.89 -0.29 0.74
C PRO A 183 13.48 1.00 1.31
N THR A 184 14.61 1.49 0.78
CA THR A 184 15.25 2.72 1.25
C THR A 184 14.70 3.97 0.58
N LYS A 185 14.09 3.87 -0.61
CA LYS A 185 13.49 4.98 -1.34
C LYS A 185 12.13 5.34 -0.74
N LYS A 186 12.07 6.44 -0.02
CA LYS A 186 10.88 6.91 0.68
C LYS A 186 10.08 7.94 -0.12
N GLY A 187 8.90 8.31 0.36
CA GLY A 187 8.03 9.27 -0.30
C GLY A 187 7.44 8.73 -1.61
N VAL A 188 7.61 9.50 -2.68
CA VAL A 188 7.23 9.15 -4.05
C VAL A 188 8.49 9.21 -4.92
N PRO A 189 9.25 8.11 -5.01
CA PRO A 189 10.48 8.09 -5.80
C PRO A 189 10.19 8.20 -7.29
N THR A 190 11.08 8.88 -8.02
CA THR A 190 11.04 9.06 -9.47
C THR A 190 12.34 8.57 -10.10
N GLY A 191 12.37 8.36 -11.41
CA GLY A 191 13.58 7.96 -12.13
C GLY A 191 14.02 6.53 -11.80
N TRP A 192 13.08 5.59 -11.64
CA TRP A 192 13.40 4.21 -11.27
C TRP A 192 12.58 3.22 -12.10
N ARG A 193 13.09 2.00 -12.20
CA ARG A 193 12.44 0.90 -12.92
C ARG A 193 12.23 -0.28 -11.98
N LEU A 194 11.09 -0.96 -12.13
CA LEU A 194 10.71 -2.09 -11.28
C LEU A 194 11.44 -3.37 -11.75
N ALA A 195 12.27 -3.95 -10.90
CA ALA A 195 13.00 -5.17 -11.22
C ALA A 195 12.18 -6.42 -10.87
N ILE A 196 11.73 -7.16 -11.88
CA ILE A 196 11.01 -8.43 -11.72
C ILE A 196 11.98 -9.60 -11.86
N ARG A 197 12.19 -10.34 -10.76
CA ARG A 197 13.14 -11.46 -10.71
C ARG A 197 12.54 -12.82 -11.03
N ASP A 198 11.23 -13.00 -10.76
CA ASP A 198 10.54 -14.27 -10.92
C ASP A 198 9.03 -14.05 -11.03
N ILE A 199 8.28 -15.08 -11.43
CA ILE A 199 6.82 -15.11 -11.41
C ILE A 199 6.39 -16.43 -10.77
N LEU A 200 5.54 -16.37 -9.73
CA LEU A 200 4.94 -17.54 -9.10
C LEU A 200 3.50 -17.73 -9.54
N GLU A 201 3.10 -18.99 -9.69
CA GLU A 201 1.72 -19.39 -9.99
C GLU A 201 0.99 -19.78 -8.71
N TYR A 202 -0.19 -19.21 -8.50
CA TYR A 202 -1.15 -19.62 -7.48
C TYR A 202 -2.41 -20.14 -8.17
N GLY A 203 -2.35 -21.38 -8.67
CA GLY A 203 -3.37 -21.98 -9.53
C GLY A 203 -4.74 -22.07 -8.87
N GLY A 204 -4.81 -22.39 -7.57
CA GLY A 204 -6.08 -22.45 -6.83
C GLY A 204 -6.81 -21.12 -6.71
N ALA A 205 -6.06 -20.00 -6.69
CA ALA A 205 -6.61 -18.65 -6.61
C ALA A 205 -6.62 -17.92 -7.95
N LYS A 206 -6.11 -18.53 -9.01
CA LYS A 206 -5.93 -17.94 -10.34
C LYS A 206 -5.14 -16.63 -10.33
N PHE A 207 -4.00 -16.62 -9.64
CA PHE A 207 -3.07 -15.50 -9.63
C PHE A 207 -1.73 -15.86 -10.23
N LEU A 208 -1.20 -14.95 -11.04
CA LEU A 208 0.22 -14.89 -11.40
C LEU A 208 0.85 -13.77 -10.56
N CYS A 209 1.91 -14.11 -9.84
CA CYS A 209 2.54 -13.22 -8.87
C CYS A 209 3.96 -12.82 -9.30
N PRO A 210 4.13 -11.71 -10.04
CA PRO A 210 5.45 -11.16 -10.33
C PRO A 210 6.15 -10.72 -9.03
N MET A 211 7.39 -11.19 -8.84
CA MET A 211 8.20 -11.00 -7.65
C MET A 211 9.24 -9.92 -7.90
N ALA A 212 9.13 -8.79 -7.21
CA ALA A 212 10.09 -7.70 -7.29
C ALA A 212 10.97 -7.62 -6.04
N GLY A 213 12.23 -7.22 -6.23
CA GLY A 213 13.19 -7.10 -5.14
C GLY A 213 13.48 -8.43 -4.42
N THR A 214 13.75 -8.36 -3.12
CA THR A 214 14.15 -9.51 -2.30
C THR A 214 13.04 -10.07 -1.41
N ILE A 215 11.84 -9.52 -1.48
CA ILE A 215 10.72 -9.93 -0.62
C ILE A 215 10.30 -11.38 -0.90
N SER A 216 9.95 -12.10 0.16
CA SER A 216 9.36 -13.44 0.09
C SER A 216 7.87 -13.39 0.40
N MET A 217 7.11 -14.28 -0.23
CA MET A 217 5.70 -14.44 0.08
C MET A 217 5.54 -15.31 1.34
N MET A 218 4.49 -15.04 2.12
CA MET A 218 4.12 -15.83 3.30
C MET A 218 5.31 -16.11 4.25
N PRO A 219 5.94 -15.08 4.84
CA PRO A 219 6.97 -15.32 5.85
C PRO A 219 6.39 -16.08 7.04
N GLY A 220 7.14 -17.02 7.59
CA GLY A 220 6.76 -17.74 8.80
C GLY A 220 5.93 -19.02 8.60
N THR A 221 5.76 -19.51 7.36
CA THR A 221 5.24 -20.88 7.14
C THR A 221 6.31 -21.89 7.48
N ALA A 222 6.06 -22.69 8.51
CA ALA A 222 6.93 -23.76 8.96
C ALA A 222 6.18 -25.10 9.00
N ALA A 223 6.93 -26.23 8.95
CA ALA A 223 6.35 -27.56 9.12
C ALA A 223 5.61 -27.72 10.47
N ASN A 224 6.02 -26.93 11.48
CA ASN A 224 5.31 -26.80 12.75
C ASN A 224 4.83 -25.34 12.91
N PRO A 225 3.69 -24.98 12.33
CA PRO A 225 3.21 -23.60 12.26
C PRO A 225 2.84 -23.05 13.65
N ALA A 226 3.01 -21.73 13.81
CA ALA A 226 2.83 -21.04 15.10
C ALA A 226 1.42 -21.19 15.68
N TYR A 227 0.38 -21.29 14.83
CA TYR A 227 -1.01 -21.42 15.30
C TYR A 227 -1.26 -22.64 16.21
N ARG A 228 -0.42 -23.69 16.11
CA ARG A 228 -0.51 -24.86 17.00
C ARG A 228 -0.06 -24.59 18.44
N ARG A 229 0.53 -23.43 18.68
CA ARG A 229 1.09 -23.02 19.97
C ARG A 229 0.44 -21.74 20.49
N ILE A 230 -0.56 -21.24 19.79
CA ILE A 230 -1.37 -20.09 20.25
C ILE A 230 -2.47 -20.67 21.12
N ASP A 231 -2.50 -20.22 22.36
CA ASP A 231 -3.57 -20.48 23.32
C ASP A 231 -4.29 -19.18 23.64
N VAL A 232 -5.53 -19.27 24.06
CA VAL A 232 -6.33 -18.11 24.49
C VAL A 232 -6.48 -18.26 26.00
N ASP A 233 -5.78 -17.41 26.75
CA ASP A 233 -5.93 -17.28 28.20
C ASP A 233 -7.25 -16.59 28.58
#